data_3550f7e394c68f89465512c916e5ab52
#
_entry.id   3550f7e394c68f89465512c916e5ab52
#
_cell.length_a   1.000
_cell.length_b   1.000
_cell.length_c   1.000
_cell.angle_alpha   90.00
_cell.angle_beta   90.00
_cell.angle_gamma   90.00
#
_symmetry.space_group_name_H-M   'P 1'
#
loop_
_entity.id
_entity.type
_entity.pdbx_description
1 polymer ?
#
loop_
_entity_poly.entity_id
_entity_poly.type
_entity_poly.pdbx_seq_one_letter_code
_entity_poly.pdbx_strand_id
1 'polypeptide(L)'
;MHCRHLSVEGGKVCEVDSAYSCFRCGHCESICPKDAISLRSSGETLERFDGCPVKPEDLANLLRRRRSVRWFDRKCSREELERLLESVRYAPTAENSQAVQYVVVDERFDEFMALLASILRPHSQEHPRLRQFIDYVDGGMKEKNNPFTWEGRQIIVAFARIPIDAIIPLEQMELMAFAMGLGGFHSRWMLLVSEHDPEKFMQFFPGISEGLNAYAVYVVGHPRIKFRKTVPRDERKVFWL
;
A
#
# COMPACT_ATOMS: atom_id res chain seq x y z
N MET A 1 -6.04 31.55 -2.40
CA MET A 1 -6.08 30.24 -3.05
C MET A 1 -4.83 30.11 -3.91
N HIS A 2 -3.92 29.15 -3.65
CA HIS A 2 -2.70 28.96 -4.45
C HIS A 2 -2.88 27.92 -5.55
N CYS A 3 -4.03 27.95 -6.25
CA CYS A 3 -4.19 27.17 -7.45
C CYS A 3 -3.63 27.97 -8.62
N ARG A 4 -2.63 27.45 -9.31
CA ARG A 4 -1.98 28.14 -10.45
C ARG A 4 -2.89 28.29 -11.68
N HIS A 5 -4.03 27.60 -11.69
CA HIS A 5 -5.00 27.62 -12.78
C HIS A 5 -6.20 28.52 -12.51
N LEU A 6 -6.29 29.14 -11.33
CA LEU A 6 -7.41 30.00 -10.96
C LEU A 6 -6.91 31.31 -10.37
N SER A 7 -7.48 32.43 -10.81
CA SER A 7 -7.34 33.76 -10.22
C SER A 7 -8.70 34.29 -9.77
N VAL A 8 -8.69 35.40 -9.04
CA VAL A 8 -9.91 36.12 -8.68
C VAL A 8 -9.80 37.52 -9.30
N GLU A 9 -10.67 37.81 -10.26
CA GLU A 9 -10.76 39.10 -10.95
C GLU A 9 -12.16 39.67 -10.80
N GLY A 10 -12.26 40.89 -10.32
CA GLY A 10 -13.57 41.55 -10.11
C GLY A 10 -14.53 40.77 -9.20
N GLY A 11 -13.98 39.96 -8.24
CA GLY A 11 -14.76 39.11 -7.32
C GLY A 11 -15.25 37.79 -7.93
N LYS A 12 -14.84 37.47 -9.16
CA LYS A 12 -15.16 36.20 -9.83
C LYS A 12 -13.93 35.35 -9.97
N VAL A 13 -14.10 34.04 -9.86
CA VAL A 13 -13.05 33.07 -10.14
C VAL A 13 -12.91 32.93 -11.65
N CYS A 14 -11.70 33.13 -12.14
CA CYS A 14 -11.36 33.02 -13.57
C CYS A 14 -10.28 31.97 -13.76
N GLU A 15 -10.35 31.22 -14.85
CA GLU A 15 -9.27 30.34 -15.27
C GLU A 15 -8.13 31.19 -15.85
N VAL A 16 -6.91 30.87 -15.49
CA VAL A 16 -5.70 31.49 -16.02
C VAL A 16 -4.86 30.50 -16.76
N ASP A 17 -4.25 30.95 -17.85
CA ASP A 17 -3.25 30.14 -18.55
C ASP A 17 -2.07 29.87 -17.64
N SER A 18 -1.69 28.61 -17.54
CA SER A 18 -0.62 28.14 -16.67
C SER A 18 0.33 27.25 -17.46
N ALA A 19 1.63 27.45 -17.26
CA ALA A 19 2.68 26.62 -17.85
C ALA A 19 2.63 25.14 -17.36
N TYR A 20 1.79 24.85 -16.37
CA TYR A 20 1.65 23.51 -15.78
C TYR A 20 0.24 22.97 -16.04
N SER A 21 0.15 21.67 -16.32
CA SER A 21 -1.14 20.97 -16.42
C SER A 21 -1.83 20.91 -15.05
N CYS A 22 -3.16 20.98 -15.05
CA CYS A 22 -3.95 20.81 -13.82
C CYS A 22 -3.87 19.36 -13.32
N PHE A 23 -3.48 19.17 -12.07
CA PHE A 23 -3.38 17.84 -11.42
C PHE A 23 -4.75 17.23 -11.08
N ARG A 24 -5.83 17.93 -11.34
CA ARG A 24 -7.22 17.50 -11.04
C ARG A 24 -7.38 17.03 -9.59
N CYS A 25 -6.67 17.66 -8.65
CA CYS A 25 -6.61 17.23 -7.24
C CYS A 25 -7.88 17.58 -6.44
N GLY A 26 -8.85 18.27 -7.01
CA GLY A 26 -10.11 18.59 -6.36
C GLY A 26 -10.06 19.71 -5.31
N HIS A 27 -8.90 20.25 -4.96
CA HIS A 27 -8.80 21.27 -3.90
C HIS A 27 -9.68 22.49 -4.16
N CYS A 28 -9.75 22.99 -5.40
CA CYS A 28 -10.56 24.14 -5.74
C CYS A 28 -12.07 23.87 -5.57
N GLU A 29 -12.52 22.68 -5.90
CA GLU A 29 -13.89 22.22 -5.72
C GLU A 29 -14.21 22.02 -4.23
N SER A 30 -13.33 21.31 -3.52
CA SER A 30 -13.50 20.98 -2.10
C SER A 30 -13.57 22.20 -1.16
N ILE A 31 -12.90 23.31 -1.49
CA ILE A 31 -12.89 24.52 -0.66
C ILE A 31 -13.90 25.58 -1.12
N CYS A 32 -14.63 25.36 -2.21
CA CYS A 32 -15.55 26.35 -2.75
C CYS A 32 -16.81 26.45 -1.88
N PRO A 33 -17.05 27.57 -1.16
CA PRO A 33 -18.20 27.67 -0.26
C PRO A 33 -19.54 27.80 -0.99
N LYS A 34 -19.51 28.03 -2.30
CA LYS A 34 -20.67 28.20 -3.17
C LYS A 34 -20.90 27.03 -4.12
N ASP A 35 -20.10 25.97 -4.01
CA ASP A 35 -20.12 24.81 -4.93
C ASP A 35 -20.10 25.24 -6.43
N ALA A 36 -19.38 26.34 -6.71
CA ALA A 36 -19.36 26.96 -8.06
C ALA A 36 -18.29 26.34 -8.98
N ILE A 37 -17.51 25.40 -8.50
CA ILE A 37 -16.42 24.74 -9.22
C ILE A 37 -16.70 23.23 -9.21
N SER A 38 -16.66 22.59 -10.37
CA SER A 38 -16.79 21.14 -10.51
C SER A 38 -15.74 20.60 -11.46
N LEU A 39 -15.02 19.58 -11.05
CA LEU A 39 -14.04 18.89 -11.89
C LEU A 39 -14.64 17.72 -12.69
N ARG A 40 -15.86 17.32 -12.41
CA ARG A 40 -16.63 16.24 -13.11
C ARG A 40 -15.82 14.96 -13.34
N SER A 41 -14.87 14.63 -12.48
CA SER A 41 -13.90 13.58 -12.77
C SER A 41 -14.33 12.18 -12.37
N SER A 42 -15.14 12.03 -11.32
CA SER A 42 -15.44 10.69 -10.75
C SER A 42 -16.93 10.37 -10.70
N GLY A 43 -17.82 11.34 -10.83
CA GLY A 43 -19.25 11.14 -10.56
C GLY A 43 -19.59 10.93 -9.07
N GLU A 44 -18.60 11.01 -8.19
CA GLU A 44 -18.81 10.94 -6.74
C GLU A 44 -19.47 12.21 -6.22
N THR A 45 -20.40 12.03 -5.28
CA THR A 45 -20.96 13.14 -4.52
C THR A 45 -19.97 13.55 -3.45
N LEU A 46 -19.59 14.83 -3.43
CA LEU A 46 -18.72 15.37 -2.40
C LEU A 46 -19.45 15.42 -1.06
N GLU A 47 -18.88 14.78 -0.05
CA GLU A 47 -19.40 14.86 1.31
C GLU A 47 -18.81 16.08 2.02
N ARG A 48 -19.66 16.85 2.69
CA ARG A 48 -19.23 17.94 3.57
C ARG A 48 -18.83 17.37 4.93
N PHE A 49 -17.69 17.78 5.44
CA PHE A 49 -17.25 17.41 6.78
C PHE A 49 -16.75 18.62 7.56
N ASP A 50 -16.84 18.55 8.87
CA ASP A 50 -16.34 19.57 9.79
C ASP A 50 -15.25 18.95 10.69
N GLY A 51 -14.00 19.21 10.30
CA GLY A 51 -12.82 18.73 11.02
C GLY A 51 -12.54 17.24 10.90
N CYS A 52 -11.63 16.74 11.73
CA CYS A 52 -11.26 15.33 11.78
C CYS A 52 -12.16 14.55 12.74
N PRO A 53 -12.82 13.45 12.31
CA PRO A 53 -13.69 12.67 13.18
C PRO A 53 -12.92 11.81 14.19
N VAL A 54 -11.60 11.65 14.01
CA VAL A 54 -10.75 10.82 14.87
C VAL A 54 -10.03 11.69 15.90
N LYS A 55 -10.13 11.33 17.17
CA LYS A 55 -9.37 12.03 18.24
C LYS A 55 -7.89 11.68 18.14
N PRO A 56 -6.98 12.64 18.39
CA PRO A 56 -5.53 12.42 18.36
C PRO A 56 -5.07 11.22 19.19
N GLU A 57 -5.70 11.04 20.38
CA GLU A 57 -5.37 9.96 21.29
C GLU A 57 -5.75 8.59 20.75
N ASP A 58 -6.86 8.48 20.00
CA ASP A 58 -7.32 7.24 19.39
C ASP A 58 -6.38 6.84 18.24
N LEU A 59 -6.00 7.80 17.40
CA LEU A 59 -5.01 7.59 16.34
C LEU A 59 -3.65 7.20 16.93
N ALA A 60 -3.16 7.91 17.95
CA ALA A 60 -1.91 7.59 18.63
C ALA A 60 -1.92 6.19 19.25
N ASN A 61 -3.07 5.78 19.82
CA ASN A 61 -3.25 4.43 20.36
C ASN A 61 -3.22 3.36 19.25
N LEU A 62 -3.84 3.60 18.11
CA LEU A 62 -3.81 2.70 16.96
C LEU A 62 -2.37 2.52 16.48
N LEU A 63 -1.65 3.60 16.21
CA LEU A 63 -0.26 3.58 15.77
C LEU A 63 0.66 2.83 16.75
N ARG A 64 0.48 3.08 18.07
CA ARG A 64 1.30 2.45 19.11
C ARG A 64 1.04 0.95 19.28
N ARG A 65 -0.20 0.50 19.04
CA ARG A 65 -0.64 -0.88 19.25
C ARG A 65 -0.46 -1.76 18.02
N ARG A 66 -0.45 -1.19 16.82
CA ARG A 66 -0.22 -1.93 15.58
C ARG A 66 1.12 -2.69 15.64
N ARG A 67 1.11 -3.93 15.21
CA ARG A 67 2.28 -4.81 15.18
C ARG A 67 2.31 -5.61 13.88
N SER A 68 3.50 -5.87 13.38
CA SER A 68 3.70 -6.84 12.31
C SER A 68 3.30 -8.23 12.77
N VAL A 69 2.33 -8.83 12.11
CA VAL A 69 1.80 -10.18 12.38
C VAL A 69 2.37 -11.14 11.36
N ARG A 70 2.88 -12.27 11.83
CA ARG A 70 3.50 -13.33 11.02
C ARG A 70 2.86 -14.70 11.22
N TRP A 71 1.95 -14.83 12.18
CA TRP A 71 1.22 -16.04 12.52
C TRP A 71 -0.26 -15.84 12.24
N PHE A 72 -0.76 -16.60 11.28
CA PHE A 72 -2.10 -16.45 10.79
C PHE A 72 -2.94 -17.69 11.07
N ASP A 73 -4.21 -17.49 11.34
CA ASP A 73 -5.21 -18.53 11.57
C ASP A 73 -5.88 -18.93 10.24
N ARG A 74 -6.30 -17.93 9.48
CA ARG A 74 -6.97 -18.11 8.20
C ARG A 74 -6.74 -16.92 7.26
N LYS A 75 -7.10 -17.12 6.01
CA LYS A 75 -7.13 -16.09 4.97
C LYS A 75 -8.24 -15.05 5.25
N CYS A 76 -8.06 -13.85 4.71
CA CYS A 76 -9.13 -12.86 4.62
C CYS A 76 -10.20 -13.30 3.62
N SER A 77 -11.45 -12.92 3.85
CA SER A 77 -12.50 -13.05 2.86
C SER A 77 -12.29 -12.05 1.71
N ARG A 78 -13.02 -12.24 0.61
CA ARG A 78 -12.99 -11.31 -0.52
C ARG A 78 -13.46 -9.92 -0.10
N GLU A 79 -14.51 -9.82 0.69
CA GLU A 79 -15.10 -8.57 1.19
C GLU A 79 -14.10 -7.83 2.12
N GLU A 80 -13.37 -8.57 2.96
CA GLU A 80 -12.32 -7.99 3.80
C GLU A 80 -11.19 -7.39 2.96
N LEU A 81 -10.75 -8.09 1.91
CA LEU A 81 -9.73 -7.60 0.98
C LEU A 81 -10.21 -6.38 0.20
N GLU A 82 -11.44 -6.40 -0.30
CA GLU A 82 -12.05 -5.26 -1.01
C GLU A 82 -12.14 -4.03 -0.10
N ARG A 83 -12.53 -4.21 1.16
CA ARG A 83 -12.56 -3.13 2.14
C ARG A 83 -11.16 -2.56 2.43
N LEU A 84 -10.13 -3.39 2.47
CA LEU A 84 -8.74 -2.93 2.60
C LEU A 84 -8.31 -2.12 1.38
N LEU A 85 -8.61 -2.61 0.17
CA LEU A 85 -8.28 -1.92 -1.08
C LEU A 85 -9.02 -0.59 -1.23
N GLU A 86 -10.31 -0.55 -0.84
CA GLU A 86 -11.07 0.70 -0.87
C GLU A 86 -10.54 1.73 0.13
N SER A 87 -10.04 1.31 1.30
CA SER A 87 -9.50 2.22 2.30
C SER A 87 -8.31 3.05 1.82
N VAL A 88 -7.57 2.56 0.83
CA VAL A 88 -6.38 3.23 0.28
C VAL A 88 -6.65 4.02 -1.00
N ARG A 89 -7.88 4.07 -1.46
CA ARG A 89 -8.31 4.84 -2.62
C ARG A 89 -7.99 6.33 -2.49
N TYR A 90 -8.03 6.86 -1.27
CA TYR A 90 -7.75 8.25 -0.96
C TYR A 90 -6.30 8.53 -0.57
N ALA A 91 -5.40 7.55 -0.74
CA ALA A 91 -3.99 7.76 -0.48
C ALA A 91 -3.41 8.83 -1.43
N PRO A 92 -2.61 9.78 -0.93
CA PRO A 92 -1.99 10.78 -1.77
C PRO A 92 -0.98 10.14 -2.73
N THR A 93 -0.93 10.67 -3.95
CA THR A 93 0.06 10.30 -4.96
C THR A 93 0.73 11.54 -5.53
N ALA A 94 1.95 11.40 -6.04
CA ALA A 94 2.64 12.49 -6.70
C ALA A 94 1.76 13.05 -7.85
N GLU A 95 1.63 14.38 -7.88
CA GLU A 95 0.81 15.10 -8.86
C GLU A 95 -0.65 14.61 -8.96
N ASN A 96 -1.17 13.99 -7.90
CA ASN A 96 -2.49 13.36 -7.88
C ASN A 96 -2.68 12.35 -9.04
N SER A 97 -1.63 11.63 -9.39
CA SER A 97 -1.63 10.71 -10.53
C SER A 97 -2.65 9.57 -10.40
N GLN A 98 -2.96 9.14 -9.18
CA GLN A 98 -3.86 8.03 -8.85
C GLN A 98 -3.56 6.75 -9.66
N ALA A 99 -2.29 6.58 -10.06
CA ALA A 99 -1.85 5.53 -10.97
C ALA A 99 -1.44 4.24 -10.28
N VAL A 100 -1.63 4.15 -8.95
CA VAL A 100 -1.26 2.94 -8.20
C VAL A 100 -2.18 1.79 -8.56
N GLN A 101 -1.60 0.63 -8.85
CA GLN A 101 -2.33 -0.60 -9.11
C GLN A 101 -1.98 -1.64 -8.04
N TYR A 102 -2.97 -2.44 -7.68
CA TYR A 102 -2.81 -3.47 -6.65
C TYR A 102 -3.13 -4.83 -7.23
N VAL A 103 -2.33 -5.83 -6.87
CA VAL A 103 -2.63 -7.22 -7.18
C VAL A 103 -2.69 -8.02 -5.88
N VAL A 104 -3.79 -8.72 -5.70
CA VAL A 104 -3.94 -9.70 -4.62
C VAL A 104 -3.51 -11.07 -5.15
N VAL A 105 -2.44 -11.61 -4.61
CA VAL A 105 -1.98 -12.97 -4.88
C VAL A 105 -2.58 -13.87 -3.79
N ASP A 106 -3.52 -14.71 -4.17
CA ASP A 106 -4.25 -15.62 -3.27
C ASP A 106 -4.26 -17.05 -3.85
N GLU A 107 -5.13 -17.35 -4.82
CA GLU A 107 -5.25 -18.68 -5.41
C GLU A 107 -3.96 -19.14 -6.11
N ARG A 108 -3.27 -18.23 -6.78
CA ARG A 108 -2.00 -18.46 -7.45
C ARG A 108 -0.78 -18.29 -6.55
N PHE A 109 -0.95 -18.39 -5.23
CA PHE A 109 0.14 -18.21 -4.28
C PHE A 109 1.31 -19.15 -4.52
N ASP A 110 1.04 -20.45 -4.72
CA ASP A 110 2.11 -21.44 -4.88
C ASP A 110 2.87 -21.25 -6.21
N GLU A 111 2.17 -20.87 -7.28
CA GLU A 111 2.81 -20.49 -8.55
C GLU A 111 3.72 -19.27 -8.38
N PHE A 112 3.24 -18.28 -7.62
CA PHE A 112 4.04 -17.09 -7.34
C PHE A 112 5.30 -17.43 -6.54
N MET A 113 5.19 -18.27 -5.50
CA MET A 113 6.36 -18.74 -4.75
C MET A 113 7.36 -19.49 -5.64
N ALA A 114 6.88 -20.34 -6.55
CA ALA A 114 7.72 -21.05 -7.50
C ALA A 114 8.46 -20.08 -8.45
N LEU A 115 7.79 -19.06 -8.94
CA LEU A 115 8.41 -18.00 -9.74
C LEU A 115 9.51 -17.29 -8.95
N LEU A 116 9.22 -16.83 -7.72
CA LEU A 116 10.20 -16.16 -6.88
C LEU A 116 11.45 -17.04 -6.64
N ALA A 117 11.25 -18.32 -6.35
CA ALA A 117 12.37 -19.26 -6.19
C ALA A 117 13.18 -19.40 -7.49
N SER A 118 12.52 -19.41 -8.66
CA SER A 118 13.21 -19.50 -9.96
C SER A 118 14.09 -18.28 -10.26
N ILE A 119 13.67 -17.09 -9.85
CA ILE A 119 14.45 -15.85 -9.96
C ILE A 119 15.66 -15.89 -9.01
N LEU A 120 15.45 -16.38 -7.79
CA LEU A 120 16.48 -16.36 -6.73
C LEU A 120 17.53 -17.48 -6.83
N ARG A 121 17.31 -18.52 -7.63
CA ARG A 121 18.27 -19.64 -7.72
C ARG A 121 19.72 -19.22 -8.02
N PRO A 122 19.98 -18.31 -8.98
CA PRO A 122 21.34 -17.82 -9.22
C PRO A 122 21.95 -17.09 -8.03
N HIS A 123 21.10 -16.52 -7.16
CA HIS A 123 21.45 -15.68 -6.01
C HIS A 123 21.44 -16.42 -4.67
N SER A 124 21.28 -17.73 -4.68
CA SER A 124 21.09 -18.58 -3.48
C SER A 124 22.19 -18.47 -2.43
N GLN A 125 23.39 -18.08 -2.83
CA GLN A 125 24.57 -17.92 -1.95
C GLN A 125 24.68 -16.52 -1.34
N GLU A 126 23.94 -15.53 -1.81
CA GLU A 126 24.06 -14.14 -1.34
C GLU A 126 23.56 -13.97 0.10
N HIS A 127 22.54 -14.76 0.49
CA HIS A 127 21.99 -14.69 1.84
C HIS A 127 21.35 -16.03 2.26
N PRO A 128 21.57 -16.50 3.51
CA PRO A 128 21.02 -17.77 3.99
C PRO A 128 19.49 -17.90 3.85
N ARG A 129 18.73 -16.79 3.97
CA ARG A 129 17.28 -16.79 3.83
C ARG A 129 16.82 -17.06 2.39
N LEU A 130 17.59 -16.65 1.38
CA LEU A 130 17.29 -16.96 -0.02
C LEU A 130 17.37 -18.46 -0.26
N ARG A 131 18.44 -19.09 0.26
CA ARG A 131 18.60 -20.53 0.21
C ARG A 131 17.45 -21.26 0.94
N GLN A 132 17.15 -20.84 2.16
CA GLN A 132 16.03 -21.42 2.92
C GLN A 132 14.70 -21.31 2.18
N PHE A 133 14.47 -20.21 1.46
CA PHE A 133 13.25 -20.03 0.68
C PHE A 133 13.22 -20.97 -0.54
N ILE A 134 14.33 -21.12 -1.24
CA ILE A 134 14.43 -22.05 -2.37
C ILE A 134 14.22 -23.49 -1.89
N ASP A 135 14.89 -23.89 -0.80
CA ASP A 135 14.74 -25.23 -0.20
C ASP A 135 13.28 -25.49 0.25
N TYR A 136 12.60 -24.47 0.80
CA TYR A 136 11.18 -24.53 1.15
C TYR A 136 10.28 -24.80 -0.07
N VAL A 137 10.52 -24.10 -1.18
CA VAL A 137 9.74 -24.29 -2.42
C VAL A 137 10.03 -25.67 -3.02
N ASP A 138 11.30 -26.08 -3.09
CA ASP A 138 11.73 -27.38 -3.65
C ASP A 138 11.23 -28.56 -2.81
N GLY A 139 11.07 -28.36 -1.50
CA GLY A 139 10.43 -29.30 -0.58
C GLY A 139 8.91 -29.41 -0.73
N GLY A 140 8.32 -28.69 -1.71
CA GLY A 140 6.89 -28.68 -1.99
C GLY A 140 6.08 -27.87 -1.00
N MET A 141 6.70 -26.89 -0.36
CA MET A 141 6.04 -25.91 0.56
C MET A 141 5.24 -26.57 1.70
N LYS A 142 5.71 -27.71 2.18
CA LYS A 142 5.02 -28.53 3.20
C LYS A 142 5.11 -27.94 4.60
N GLU A 143 6.13 -27.13 4.87
CA GLU A 143 6.32 -26.49 6.16
C GLU A 143 5.38 -25.31 6.33
N LYS A 144 4.95 -25.02 7.56
CA LYS A 144 4.11 -23.84 7.85
C LYS A 144 4.84 -22.52 7.63
N ASN A 145 6.13 -22.50 7.95
CA ASN A 145 6.92 -21.27 7.95
C ASN A 145 7.61 -21.05 6.61
N ASN A 146 6.96 -20.34 5.71
CA ASN A 146 7.61 -19.79 4.53
C ASN A 146 8.62 -18.70 4.95
N PRO A 147 9.89 -18.76 4.54
CA PRO A 147 10.89 -17.76 4.91
C PRO A 147 10.55 -16.31 4.54
N PHE A 148 9.66 -16.09 3.55
CA PHE A 148 9.28 -14.76 3.06
C PHE A 148 7.91 -14.28 3.56
N THR A 149 6.97 -15.20 3.74
CA THR A 149 5.59 -14.86 4.14
C THR A 149 5.19 -15.42 5.50
N TRP A 150 6.08 -16.20 6.14
CA TRP A 150 5.79 -16.93 7.35
C TRP A 150 4.58 -17.85 7.13
N GLU A 151 3.52 -17.70 7.93
CA GLU A 151 2.29 -18.49 7.73
C GLU A 151 1.28 -17.81 6.79
N GLY A 152 1.59 -16.60 6.28
CA GLY A 152 0.69 -15.85 5.41
C GLY A 152 0.59 -16.45 4.00
N ARG A 153 -0.62 -16.53 3.49
CA ARG A 153 -0.93 -17.09 2.17
C ARG A 153 -1.71 -16.14 1.27
N GLN A 154 -1.85 -14.89 1.69
CA GLN A 154 -2.42 -13.81 0.88
C GLN A 154 -1.46 -12.62 0.88
N ILE A 155 -1.22 -12.07 -0.29
CA ILE A 155 -0.25 -11.02 -0.52
C ILE A 155 -0.88 -9.94 -1.35
N ILE A 156 -0.66 -8.68 -0.98
CA ILE A 156 -1.03 -7.52 -1.78
C ILE A 156 0.25 -6.88 -2.27
N VAL A 157 0.42 -6.79 -3.58
CA VAL A 157 1.54 -6.13 -4.24
C VAL A 157 1.05 -4.79 -4.78
N ALA A 158 1.73 -3.70 -4.43
CA ALA A 158 1.42 -2.36 -4.95
C ALA A 158 2.44 -1.95 -6.00
N PHE A 159 1.93 -1.55 -7.16
CA PHE A 159 2.67 -1.11 -8.33
C PHE A 159 2.46 0.38 -8.55
N ALA A 160 3.54 1.12 -8.73
CA ALA A 160 3.51 2.57 -8.94
C ALA A 160 4.65 3.01 -9.87
N ARG A 161 4.65 4.28 -10.27
CA ARG A 161 5.77 4.89 -11.02
C ARG A 161 6.95 5.21 -10.13
N ILE A 162 6.67 5.60 -8.88
CA ILE A 162 7.68 5.95 -7.87
C ILE A 162 7.37 5.25 -6.55
N PRO A 163 8.38 4.93 -5.74
CA PRO A 163 8.20 4.11 -4.53
C PRO A 163 7.20 4.69 -3.52
N ILE A 164 7.21 5.99 -3.31
CA ILE A 164 6.38 6.64 -2.29
C ILE A 164 4.87 6.44 -2.55
N ASP A 165 4.46 6.43 -3.82
CA ASP A 165 3.06 6.25 -4.22
C ASP A 165 2.53 4.85 -3.88
N ALA A 166 3.41 3.84 -3.78
CA ALA A 166 3.05 2.49 -3.36
C ALA A 166 3.18 2.28 -1.83
N ILE A 167 4.15 2.93 -1.20
CA ILE A 167 4.45 2.75 0.23
C ILE A 167 3.38 3.38 1.10
N ILE A 168 2.96 4.62 0.80
CA ILE A 168 1.96 5.33 1.59
C ILE A 168 0.63 4.55 1.68
N PRO A 169 0.00 4.13 0.57
CA PRO A 169 -1.25 3.38 0.65
C PRO A 169 -1.09 2.04 1.40
N LEU A 170 0.03 1.32 1.24
CA LEU A 170 0.20 0.07 1.96
C LEU A 170 0.39 0.26 3.46
N GLU A 171 1.01 1.36 3.91
CA GLU A 171 1.05 1.71 5.34
C GLU A 171 -0.35 2.05 5.87
N GLN A 172 -1.14 2.82 5.11
CA GLN A 172 -2.55 3.09 5.47
C GLN A 172 -3.37 1.79 5.54
N MET A 173 -3.14 0.88 4.59
CA MET A 173 -3.78 -0.44 4.57
C MET A 173 -3.41 -1.27 5.81
N GLU A 174 -2.15 -1.24 6.27
CA GLU A 174 -1.75 -1.92 7.50
C GLU A 174 -2.51 -1.37 8.73
N LEU A 175 -2.69 -0.06 8.81
CA LEU A 175 -3.48 0.56 9.88
C LEU A 175 -4.96 0.15 9.81
N MET A 176 -5.52 0.13 8.61
CA MET A 176 -6.89 -0.31 8.39
C MET A 176 -7.07 -1.80 8.70
N ALA A 177 -6.13 -2.66 8.28
CA ALA A 177 -6.14 -4.08 8.62
C ALA A 177 -6.15 -4.28 10.14
N PHE A 178 -5.30 -3.55 10.88
CA PHE A 178 -5.29 -3.61 12.33
C PHE A 178 -6.62 -3.15 12.95
N ALA A 179 -7.22 -2.07 12.45
CA ALA A 179 -8.52 -1.59 12.90
C ALA A 179 -9.67 -2.60 12.62
N MET A 180 -9.56 -3.36 11.54
CA MET A 180 -10.49 -4.44 11.19
C MET A 180 -10.27 -5.74 12.00
N GLY A 181 -9.25 -5.80 12.88
CA GLY A 181 -8.88 -7.02 13.60
C GLY A 181 -8.08 -8.01 12.75
N LEU A 182 -7.67 -7.62 11.56
CA LEU A 182 -6.74 -8.33 10.70
C LEU A 182 -5.29 -8.03 11.13
N GLY A 183 -4.34 -8.70 10.49
CA GLY A 183 -2.93 -8.45 10.72
C GLY A 183 -2.10 -8.72 9.48
N GLY A 184 -0.89 -8.21 9.48
CA GLY A 184 0.00 -8.42 8.35
C GLY A 184 1.39 -7.85 8.60
N PHE A 185 2.20 -7.83 7.58
CA PHE A 185 3.51 -7.21 7.60
C PHE A 185 4.01 -6.91 6.19
N HIS A 186 4.88 -5.90 6.07
CA HIS A 186 5.57 -5.59 4.82
C HIS A 186 6.72 -6.58 4.59
N SER A 187 6.70 -7.29 3.46
CA SER A 187 7.73 -8.26 3.11
C SER A 187 8.79 -7.65 2.19
N ARG A 188 9.87 -7.16 2.79
CA ARG A 188 11.02 -6.68 2.02
C ARG A 188 11.67 -7.79 1.17
N TRP A 189 11.68 -9.03 1.65
CA TRP A 189 12.29 -10.16 0.94
C TRP A 189 11.60 -10.45 -0.39
N MET A 190 10.28 -10.30 -0.46
CA MET A 190 9.55 -10.46 -1.71
C MET A 190 9.80 -9.29 -2.67
N LEU A 191 9.92 -8.08 -2.14
CA LEU A 191 10.25 -6.92 -2.94
C LEU A 191 11.66 -7.04 -3.52
N LEU A 192 12.63 -7.52 -2.75
CA LEU A 192 14.01 -7.73 -3.21
C LEU A 192 14.06 -8.65 -4.45
N VAL A 193 13.17 -9.64 -4.55
CA VAL A 193 13.11 -10.53 -5.74
C VAL A 193 12.81 -9.77 -7.01
N SER A 194 11.93 -8.75 -6.96
CA SER A 194 11.64 -7.91 -8.13
C SER A 194 12.84 -7.07 -8.59
N GLU A 195 13.82 -6.85 -7.70
CA GLU A 195 15.05 -6.12 -8.02
C GLU A 195 16.08 -7.02 -8.76
N HIS A 196 16.06 -8.35 -8.53
CA HIS A 196 16.97 -9.30 -9.18
C HIS A 196 16.63 -9.57 -10.65
N ASP A 197 15.35 -9.73 -10.97
CA ASP A 197 14.87 -9.93 -12.33
C ASP A 197 13.49 -9.28 -12.49
N PRO A 198 13.45 -7.96 -12.74
CA PRO A 198 12.19 -7.22 -12.86
C PRO A 198 11.30 -7.73 -14.00
N GLU A 199 11.89 -8.10 -15.14
CA GLU A 199 11.14 -8.55 -16.30
C GLU A 199 10.41 -9.88 -16.02
N LYS A 200 11.14 -10.85 -15.48
CA LYS A 200 10.56 -12.15 -15.11
C LYS A 200 9.54 -12.02 -13.99
N PHE A 201 9.80 -11.16 -13.02
CA PHE A 201 8.84 -10.87 -11.94
C PHE A 201 7.54 -10.28 -12.50
N MET A 202 7.63 -9.31 -13.41
CA MET A 202 6.45 -8.65 -14.01
C MET A 202 5.63 -9.57 -14.92
N GLN A 203 6.20 -10.63 -15.48
CA GLN A 203 5.46 -11.62 -16.27
C GLN A 203 4.33 -12.30 -15.49
N PHE A 204 4.41 -12.34 -14.16
CA PHE A 204 3.34 -12.87 -13.33
C PHE A 204 2.11 -11.95 -13.26
N PHE A 205 2.25 -10.70 -13.65
CA PHE A 205 1.27 -9.63 -13.51
C PHE A 205 0.87 -8.99 -14.86
N PRO A 206 0.29 -9.75 -15.80
CA PRO A 206 0.07 -9.30 -17.17
C PRO A 206 -0.92 -8.13 -17.31
N GLY A 207 -1.67 -7.80 -16.25
CA GLY A 207 -2.63 -6.69 -16.26
C GLY A 207 -2.07 -5.37 -15.75
N ILE A 208 -0.81 -5.33 -15.32
CA ILE A 208 -0.20 -4.10 -14.80
C ILE A 208 0.21 -3.19 -15.96
N SER A 209 -0.13 -1.92 -15.84
CA SER A 209 0.18 -0.91 -16.85
C SER A 209 1.68 -0.71 -17.02
N GLU A 210 2.11 -0.42 -18.24
CA GLU A 210 3.50 -0.12 -18.56
C GLU A 210 4.06 1.04 -17.71
N GLY A 211 5.32 0.93 -17.32
CA GLY A 211 6.02 1.93 -16.51
C GLY A 211 5.70 1.88 -15.01
N LEU A 212 4.88 0.94 -14.56
CA LEU A 212 4.68 0.67 -13.14
C LEU A 212 5.60 -0.47 -12.69
N ASN A 213 6.18 -0.32 -11.50
CA ASN A 213 7.02 -1.32 -10.86
C ASN A 213 6.46 -1.67 -9.47
N ALA A 214 6.77 -2.88 -8.99
CA ALA A 214 6.43 -3.27 -7.62
C ALA A 214 7.33 -2.54 -6.62
N TYR A 215 6.73 -1.77 -5.72
CA TYR A 215 7.49 -1.03 -4.70
C TYR A 215 7.07 -1.34 -3.27
N ALA A 216 5.97 -2.03 -3.07
CA ALA A 216 5.56 -2.46 -1.75
C ALA A 216 4.80 -3.78 -1.80
N VAL A 217 5.03 -4.63 -0.78
CA VAL A 217 4.41 -5.94 -0.63
C VAL A 217 3.91 -6.10 0.79
N TYR A 218 2.63 -6.37 0.96
CA TYR A 218 1.97 -6.58 2.23
C TYR A 218 1.38 -7.99 2.31
N VAL A 219 1.80 -8.76 3.31
CA VAL A 219 1.23 -10.08 3.64
C VAL A 219 0.10 -9.85 4.63
N VAL A 220 -1.07 -10.43 4.40
CA VAL A 220 -2.28 -10.18 5.21
C VAL A 220 -3.03 -11.46 5.55
N GLY A 221 -3.77 -11.44 6.65
CA GLY A 221 -4.62 -12.53 7.10
C GLY A 221 -5.20 -12.29 8.48
N HIS A 222 -5.96 -13.24 8.99
CA HIS A 222 -6.44 -13.23 10.38
C HIS A 222 -5.33 -13.67 11.33
N PRO A 223 -4.99 -12.85 12.35
CA PRO A 223 -3.91 -13.18 13.27
C PRO A 223 -4.30 -14.32 14.20
N ARG A 224 -3.44 -15.35 14.30
CA ARG A 224 -3.57 -16.44 15.28
C ARG A 224 -3.20 -16.02 16.69
N ILE A 225 -2.41 -14.95 16.81
CA ILE A 225 -1.94 -14.42 18.10
C ILE A 225 -2.48 -13.00 18.32
N LYS A 226 -2.70 -12.64 19.58
CA LYS A 226 -3.09 -11.27 19.98
C LYS A 226 -1.99 -10.68 20.86
N PHE A 227 -1.42 -9.56 20.42
CA PHE A 227 -0.51 -8.77 21.24
C PHE A 227 -1.29 -8.05 22.34
N ARG A 228 -0.89 -8.24 23.59
CA ARG A 228 -1.59 -7.67 24.75
C ARG A 228 -0.88 -6.45 25.35
N LYS A 229 0.33 -6.17 24.92
CA LYS A 229 1.17 -5.08 25.45
C LYS A 229 1.84 -4.33 24.31
N THR A 230 2.04 -3.05 24.49
CA THR A 230 2.94 -2.27 23.64
C THR A 230 4.38 -2.69 23.91
N VAL A 231 5.28 -2.42 22.97
CA VAL A 231 6.70 -2.62 23.15
C VAL A 231 7.42 -1.30 23.32
N PRO A 232 8.48 -1.25 24.12
CA PRO A 232 9.32 -0.06 24.22
C PRO A 232 9.92 0.29 22.86
N ARG A 233 10.18 1.58 22.68
CA ARG A 233 10.91 2.13 21.55
C ARG A 233 11.99 3.05 22.11
N ASP A 234 13.11 3.11 21.42
CA ASP A 234 14.15 4.06 21.70
C ASP A 234 13.63 5.48 21.49
N GLU A 235 14.22 6.45 22.19
CA GLU A 235 13.92 7.86 21.99
C GLU A 235 14.25 8.30 20.57
N ARG A 236 13.42 9.17 20.04
CA ARG A 236 13.65 9.74 18.71
C ARG A 236 14.79 10.74 18.78
N LYS A 237 15.72 10.61 17.87
CA LYS A 237 16.77 11.64 17.66
C LYS A 237 16.21 12.70 16.72
N VAL A 238 15.98 13.90 17.25
CA VAL A 238 15.46 15.06 16.52
C VAL A 238 16.44 16.22 16.67
N PHE A 239 16.78 16.85 15.58
CA PHE A 239 17.61 18.04 15.55
C PHE A 239 16.73 19.22 15.09
N TRP A 240 16.73 20.29 15.86
CA TRP A 240 16.01 21.53 15.55
C TRP A 240 17.05 22.54 15.03
N LEU A 241 16.94 22.98 13.79
CA LEU A 241 17.85 23.88 13.10
C LEU A 241 17.24 25.27 12.98
#